data_5407fcbd186c91e9144d6888ab7f82a6
#
_entry.id   5407fcbd186c91e9144d6888ab7f82a6
#
_cell.length_a   1.000
_cell.length_b   1.000
_cell.length_c   1.000
_cell.angle_alpha   90.00
_cell.angle_beta   90.00
_cell.angle_gamma   90.00
#
_symmetry.space_group_name_H-M   'P 1'
#
loop_
_entity.id
_entity.type
_entity.pdbx_description
1 polymer ?
#
loop_
_entity_poly.entity_id
_entity_poly.type
_entity_poly.pdbx_seq_one_letter_code
_entity_poly.pdbx_strand_id
1 'polypeptide(L)'
;RRVSDVIEIADGSRRRKAAILTESDYRVLVGELDDEQMAALSRLGNDYRPTSAYERGLRYTSRLQNEFAGNISALADAENISRKIITRCINTAKLPKSVVALFAHPGELSARSGEALQKAFADKEELLKQQAETLHDQKKAGLIFEAEEVISLLTSVLKQSPSPRVNLSSRHQFAPGATALYKGDKMVLNLDRSRIPVECIEKIEAILKELEKPGV
;
A
#
# COMPACT_ATOMS: atom_id res chain seq x y z
N ARG A 1 11.84 20.01 -17.84
CA ARG A 1 12.20 20.87 -18.98
C ARG A 1 10.97 21.61 -19.52
N ARG A 2 11.17 22.65 -20.27
CA ARG A 2 10.10 23.33 -20.99
C ARG A 2 10.14 22.92 -22.48
N VAL A 3 9.00 22.46 -22.99
CA VAL A 3 8.82 22.13 -24.40
C VAL A 3 7.63 22.94 -24.88
N SER A 4 7.89 23.96 -25.73
CA SER A 4 6.88 24.95 -26.12
C SER A 4 6.24 25.57 -24.87
N ASP A 5 4.93 25.48 -24.71
CA ASP A 5 4.19 26.02 -23.56
C ASP A 5 3.95 24.99 -22.43
N VAL A 6 4.50 23.78 -22.56
CA VAL A 6 4.31 22.72 -21.59
C VAL A 6 5.58 22.52 -20.76
N ILE A 7 5.43 22.38 -19.43
CA ILE A 7 6.52 21.99 -18.53
C ILE A 7 6.45 20.48 -18.31
N GLU A 8 7.43 19.77 -18.87
CA GLU A 8 7.61 18.34 -18.61
C GLU A 8 8.39 18.11 -17.31
N ILE A 9 7.97 17.12 -16.55
CA ILE A 9 8.51 16.82 -15.22
C ILE A 9 9.32 15.53 -15.29
N ALA A 10 10.64 15.62 -15.05
CA ALA A 10 11.52 14.46 -14.96
C ALA A 10 11.36 13.72 -13.63
N ASP A 11 11.22 14.47 -12.52
CA ASP A 11 11.05 13.92 -11.17
C ASP A 11 10.10 14.79 -10.34
N GLY A 12 9.51 14.22 -9.29
CA GLY A 12 8.69 14.92 -8.31
C GLY A 12 7.21 15.06 -8.69
N SER A 13 6.70 14.30 -9.66
CA SER A 13 5.29 14.35 -10.07
C SER A 13 4.31 14.06 -8.92
N ARG A 14 4.65 13.17 -7.97
CA ARG A 14 3.86 12.90 -6.76
C ARG A 14 3.86 14.09 -5.80
N ARG A 15 5.03 14.70 -5.58
CA ARG A 15 5.18 15.90 -4.74
C ARG A 15 4.40 17.08 -5.32
N ARG A 16 4.45 17.28 -6.64
CA ARG A 16 3.64 18.27 -7.33
C ARG A 16 2.14 18.03 -7.13
N LYS A 17 1.67 16.78 -7.29
CA LYS A 17 0.27 16.45 -7.07
C LYS A 17 -0.15 16.69 -5.61
N ALA A 18 0.68 16.36 -4.64
CA ALA A 18 0.43 16.65 -3.23
C ALA A 18 0.33 18.16 -2.98
N ALA A 19 1.27 18.95 -3.51
CA ALA A 19 1.25 20.40 -3.37
C ALA A 19 -0.03 21.04 -3.96
N ILE A 20 -0.49 20.53 -5.11
CA ILE A 20 -1.77 20.98 -5.69
C ILE A 20 -2.95 20.66 -4.78
N LEU A 21 -2.99 19.43 -4.20
CA LEU A 21 -4.08 19.01 -3.32
C LEU A 21 -4.10 19.73 -1.98
N THR A 22 -2.94 20.19 -1.50
CA THR A 22 -2.79 20.92 -0.23
C THR A 22 -2.68 22.41 -0.40
N GLU A 23 -2.80 22.92 -1.64
CA GLU A 23 -2.63 24.33 -2.01
C GLU A 23 -1.32 24.94 -1.48
N SER A 24 -0.26 24.13 -1.45
CA SER A 24 1.05 24.51 -0.91
C SER A 24 2.01 24.92 -2.02
N ASP A 25 2.93 25.82 -1.68
CA ASP A 25 4.02 26.19 -2.59
C ASP A 25 4.89 25.00 -2.95
N TYR A 26 5.25 24.89 -4.23
CA TYR A 26 6.11 23.84 -4.74
C TYR A 26 7.28 24.40 -5.53
N ARG A 27 8.47 24.31 -4.97
CA ARG A 27 9.69 24.79 -5.62
C ARG A 27 10.15 23.80 -6.69
N VAL A 28 10.46 24.30 -7.87
CA VAL A 28 10.94 23.52 -9.01
C VAL A 28 12.21 24.12 -9.59
N LEU A 29 13.07 23.26 -10.10
CA LEU A 29 14.19 23.65 -10.95
C LEU A 29 13.76 23.45 -12.40
N VAL A 30 13.86 24.50 -13.21
CA VAL A 30 13.58 24.44 -14.63
C VAL A 30 14.91 24.47 -15.37
N GLY A 31 15.14 23.50 -16.26
CA GLY A 31 16.35 23.38 -17.07
C GLY A 31 16.03 22.95 -18.49
N GLU A 32 16.97 23.19 -19.38
CA GLU A 32 16.94 22.66 -20.74
C GLU A 32 17.56 21.26 -20.72
N LEU A 33 16.72 20.24 -20.84
CA LEU A 33 17.14 18.85 -20.79
C LEU A 33 16.71 18.16 -22.08
N ASP A 34 17.54 17.29 -22.61
CA ASP A 34 17.16 16.38 -23.70
C ASP A 34 16.40 15.15 -23.19
N ASP A 35 15.94 14.30 -24.09
CA ASP A 35 15.13 13.12 -23.75
C ASP A 35 15.92 12.10 -22.94
N GLU A 36 17.23 11.96 -23.19
CA GLU A 36 18.09 11.02 -22.46
C GLU A 36 18.32 11.50 -21.03
N GLN A 37 18.57 12.79 -20.84
CA GLN A 37 18.71 13.40 -19.51
C GLN A 37 17.40 13.35 -18.72
N MET A 38 16.25 13.58 -19.39
CA MET A 38 14.92 13.41 -18.75
C MET A 38 14.71 11.97 -18.28
N ALA A 39 15.05 10.99 -19.12
CA ALA A 39 14.95 9.58 -18.77
C ALA A 39 15.93 9.18 -17.65
N ALA A 40 17.13 9.72 -17.64
CA ALA A 40 18.12 9.49 -16.60
C ALA A 40 17.68 10.06 -15.25
N LEU A 41 17.20 11.31 -15.21
CA LEU A 41 16.69 11.95 -14.01
C LEU A 41 15.44 11.23 -13.46
N SER A 42 14.56 10.78 -14.35
CA SER A 42 13.39 9.98 -13.94
C SER A 42 13.80 8.63 -13.32
N ARG A 43 14.84 8.00 -13.81
CA ARG A 43 15.40 6.77 -13.22
C ARG A 43 16.01 7.04 -11.85
N LEU A 44 16.89 8.02 -11.73
CA LEU A 44 17.53 8.41 -10.47
C LEU A 44 16.52 8.81 -9.39
N GLY A 45 15.48 9.57 -9.76
CA GLY A 45 14.43 9.96 -8.83
C GLY A 45 13.60 8.79 -8.30
N ASN A 46 13.54 7.68 -9.05
CA ASN A 46 12.85 6.45 -8.63
C ASN A 46 13.74 5.49 -7.81
N ASP A 47 15.06 5.66 -7.78
CA ASP A 47 15.96 4.82 -6.97
C ASP A 47 15.71 5.00 -5.46
N TYR A 48 15.32 6.21 -5.03
CA TYR A 48 14.95 6.48 -3.64
C TYR A 48 13.67 5.77 -3.18
N ARG A 49 12.76 5.44 -4.09
CA ARG A 49 11.54 4.71 -3.82
C ARG A 49 11.21 3.83 -5.02
N PRO A 50 11.64 2.58 -5.00
CA PRO A 50 11.39 1.65 -6.10
C PRO A 50 9.90 1.61 -6.45
N THR A 51 9.60 1.64 -7.75
CA THR A 51 8.22 1.48 -8.22
C THR A 51 7.65 0.17 -7.71
N SER A 52 6.43 0.19 -7.20
CA SER A 52 5.74 -1.00 -6.71
C SER A 52 5.55 -2.04 -7.81
N ALA A 53 5.32 -3.30 -7.41
CA ALA A 53 4.99 -4.37 -8.36
C ALA A 53 3.74 -4.04 -9.20
N TYR A 54 2.76 -3.37 -8.60
CA TYR A 54 1.54 -2.91 -9.28
C TYR A 54 1.85 -1.86 -10.35
N GLU A 55 2.60 -0.81 -10.01
CA GLU A 55 2.98 0.26 -10.95
C GLU A 55 3.86 -0.28 -12.09
N ARG A 56 4.83 -1.15 -11.77
CA ARG A 56 5.65 -1.83 -12.79
C ARG A 56 4.79 -2.68 -13.71
N GLY A 57 3.82 -3.39 -13.15
CA GLY A 57 2.90 -4.22 -13.92
C GLY A 57 2.07 -3.41 -14.92
N LEU A 58 1.55 -2.25 -14.53
CA LEU A 58 0.84 -1.32 -15.42
C LEU A 58 1.76 -0.87 -16.56
N ARG A 59 3.01 -0.46 -16.25
CA ARG A 59 4.00 -0.06 -17.26
C ARG A 59 4.33 -1.22 -18.20
N TYR A 60 4.57 -2.42 -17.68
CA TYR A 60 4.88 -3.59 -18.51
C TYR A 60 3.72 -3.99 -19.39
N THR A 61 2.48 -3.89 -18.93
CA THR A 61 1.29 -4.16 -19.73
C THR A 61 1.21 -3.20 -20.92
N SER A 62 1.40 -1.90 -20.68
CA SER A 62 1.40 -0.89 -21.74
C SER A 62 2.52 -1.12 -22.75
N ARG A 63 3.76 -1.34 -22.29
CA ARG A 63 4.91 -1.59 -23.16
C ARG A 63 4.76 -2.87 -23.96
N LEU A 64 4.26 -3.94 -23.31
CA LEU A 64 4.05 -5.24 -23.96
C LEU A 64 3.12 -5.14 -25.17
N GLN A 65 2.07 -4.33 -25.05
CA GLN A 65 1.11 -4.09 -26.13
C GLN A 65 1.66 -3.17 -27.22
N ASN A 66 2.27 -2.06 -26.83
CA ASN A 66 2.63 -0.98 -27.75
C ASN A 66 4.00 -1.19 -28.42
N GLU A 67 4.96 -1.82 -27.74
CA GLU A 67 6.35 -1.91 -28.20
C GLU A 67 6.77 -3.35 -28.55
N PHE A 68 6.18 -4.36 -27.93
CA PHE A 68 6.64 -5.75 -28.02
C PHE A 68 5.60 -6.72 -28.59
N ALA A 69 4.47 -6.23 -29.10
CA ALA A 69 3.39 -7.04 -29.70
C ALA A 69 3.01 -8.30 -28.89
N GLY A 70 3.01 -8.20 -27.57
CA GLY A 70 2.70 -9.29 -26.64
C GLY A 70 3.86 -10.24 -26.33
N ASN A 71 5.06 -10.00 -26.84
CA ASN A 71 6.24 -10.85 -26.59
C ASN A 71 6.91 -10.53 -25.25
N ILE A 72 6.55 -11.30 -24.22
CA ILE A 72 7.11 -11.15 -22.85
C ILE A 72 8.62 -11.41 -22.81
N SER A 73 9.15 -12.29 -23.65
CA SER A 73 10.58 -12.57 -23.67
C SER A 73 11.38 -11.37 -24.16
N ALA A 74 10.94 -10.75 -25.25
CA ALA A 74 11.58 -9.54 -25.77
C ALA A 74 11.51 -8.37 -24.77
N LEU A 75 10.37 -8.21 -24.07
CA LEU A 75 10.27 -7.21 -23.01
C LEU A 75 11.21 -7.53 -21.83
N ALA A 76 11.35 -8.81 -21.46
CA ALA A 76 12.22 -9.24 -20.39
C ALA A 76 13.71 -8.95 -20.68
N ASP A 77 14.13 -9.23 -21.92
CA ASP A 77 15.47 -8.95 -22.40
C ASP A 77 15.73 -7.43 -22.44
N ALA A 78 14.78 -6.64 -22.93
CA ALA A 78 14.89 -5.18 -22.97
C ALA A 78 14.93 -4.51 -21.58
N GLU A 79 14.22 -5.06 -20.59
CA GLU A 79 14.23 -4.57 -19.20
C GLU A 79 15.38 -5.18 -18.37
N ASN A 80 16.11 -6.16 -18.90
CA ASN A 80 17.10 -6.96 -18.20
C ASN A 80 16.56 -7.59 -16.89
N ILE A 81 15.34 -8.11 -16.95
CA ILE A 81 14.60 -8.69 -15.82
C ILE A 81 14.03 -10.04 -16.24
N SER A 82 13.99 -11.00 -15.30
CA SER A 82 13.45 -12.33 -15.61
C SER A 82 11.97 -12.25 -16.01
N ARG A 83 11.56 -13.04 -17.01
CA ARG A 83 10.16 -13.18 -17.47
C ARG A 83 9.19 -13.44 -16.32
N LYS A 84 9.63 -14.24 -15.34
CA LYS A 84 8.81 -14.58 -14.17
C LYS A 84 8.46 -13.35 -13.34
N ILE A 85 9.39 -12.41 -13.16
CA ILE A 85 9.13 -11.15 -12.42
C ILE A 85 8.16 -10.28 -13.21
N ILE A 86 8.37 -10.12 -14.53
CA ILE A 86 7.49 -9.34 -15.40
C ILE A 86 6.06 -9.91 -15.35
N THR A 87 5.90 -11.23 -15.54
CA THR A 87 4.60 -11.90 -15.49
C THR A 87 3.90 -11.68 -14.15
N ARG A 88 4.63 -11.76 -13.02
CA ARG A 88 4.06 -11.49 -11.69
C ARG A 88 3.61 -10.05 -11.54
N CYS A 89 4.41 -9.10 -12.02
CA CYS A 89 4.02 -7.69 -11.98
C CYS A 89 2.77 -7.42 -12.83
N ILE A 90 2.70 -7.98 -14.04
CA ILE A 90 1.53 -7.87 -14.92
C ILE A 90 0.29 -8.48 -14.26
N ASN A 91 0.42 -9.64 -13.62
CA ASN A 91 -0.68 -10.27 -12.90
C ASN A 91 -1.11 -9.42 -11.69
N THR A 92 -0.16 -8.84 -10.95
CA THR A 92 -0.46 -7.91 -9.84
C THR A 92 -1.22 -6.68 -10.34
N ALA A 93 -0.90 -6.16 -11.52
CA ALA A 93 -1.57 -5.00 -12.11
C ALA A 93 -3.04 -5.26 -12.54
N LYS A 94 -3.45 -6.53 -12.65
CA LYS A 94 -4.84 -6.91 -12.91
C LYS A 94 -5.74 -6.81 -11.68
N LEU A 95 -5.17 -6.64 -10.48
CA LEU A 95 -5.94 -6.45 -9.27
C LEU A 95 -6.77 -5.16 -9.35
N PRO A 96 -8.02 -5.18 -8.86
CA PRO A 96 -8.84 -3.98 -8.75
C PRO A 96 -8.16 -2.91 -7.91
N LYS A 97 -8.34 -1.66 -8.30
CA LYS A 97 -7.81 -0.50 -7.54
C LYS A 97 -8.30 -0.48 -6.09
N SER A 98 -9.52 -0.94 -5.83
CA SER A 98 -10.08 -1.08 -4.48
C SER A 98 -9.24 -2.00 -3.60
N VAL A 99 -8.77 -3.12 -4.13
CA VAL A 99 -7.90 -4.05 -3.39
C VAL A 99 -6.54 -3.43 -3.13
N VAL A 100 -5.95 -2.76 -4.13
CA VAL A 100 -4.64 -2.09 -3.97
C VAL A 100 -4.71 -0.94 -2.96
N ALA A 101 -5.84 -0.23 -2.88
CA ALA A 101 -6.07 0.86 -1.93
C ALA A 101 -6.19 0.39 -0.46
N LEU A 102 -6.32 -0.91 -0.21
CA LEU A 102 -6.26 -1.47 1.14
C LEU A 102 -4.85 -1.42 1.75
N PHE A 103 -3.82 -1.36 0.95
CA PHE A 103 -2.44 -1.21 1.42
C PHE A 103 -2.15 0.26 1.74
N ALA A 104 -1.35 0.54 2.77
CA ALA A 104 -0.97 1.91 3.12
C ALA A 104 -0.24 2.57 1.94
N HIS A 105 0.51 1.73 1.19
CA HIS A 105 1.07 2.15 -0.07
C HIS A 105 1.30 0.94 -1.00
N PRO A 106 1.18 1.11 -2.34
CA PRO A 106 1.27 -0.02 -3.29
C PRO A 106 2.57 -0.84 -3.22
N GLY A 107 3.65 -0.26 -2.64
CA GLY A 107 4.93 -0.95 -2.46
C GLY A 107 4.92 -2.07 -1.41
N GLU A 108 3.93 -2.08 -0.51
CA GLU A 108 3.74 -3.15 0.46
C GLU A 108 3.27 -4.45 -0.20
N LEU A 109 2.63 -4.34 -1.36
CA LEU A 109 2.19 -5.50 -2.13
C LEU A 109 3.32 -6.01 -3.02
N SER A 110 3.97 -7.11 -2.60
CA SER A 110 4.99 -7.77 -3.41
C SER A 110 4.42 -8.36 -4.70
N ALA A 111 5.24 -8.52 -5.74
CA ALA A 111 4.83 -9.16 -6.99
C ALA A 111 4.33 -10.61 -6.77
N ARG A 112 4.89 -11.32 -5.78
CA ARG A 112 4.50 -12.68 -5.44
C ARG A 112 3.13 -12.72 -4.76
N SER A 113 2.92 -11.86 -3.78
CA SER A 113 1.64 -11.74 -3.07
C SER A 113 0.54 -11.22 -3.99
N GLY A 114 0.85 -10.22 -4.84
CA GLY A 114 -0.08 -9.68 -5.82
C GLY A 114 -0.52 -10.70 -6.87
N GLU A 115 0.40 -11.53 -7.38
CA GLU A 115 0.05 -12.63 -8.28
C GLU A 115 -0.85 -13.68 -7.59
N ALA A 116 -0.57 -14.01 -6.32
CA ALA A 116 -1.38 -14.95 -5.56
C ALA A 116 -2.80 -14.41 -5.31
N LEU A 117 -2.91 -13.14 -4.92
CA LEU A 117 -4.21 -12.46 -4.76
C LEU A 117 -4.98 -12.40 -6.09
N GLN A 118 -4.30 -12.10 -7.20
CA GLN A 118 -4.95 -12.03 -8.51
C GLN A 118 -5.52 -13.40 -8.93
N LYS A 119 -4.78 -14.48 -8.72
CA LYS A 119 -5.29 -15.84 -8.99
C LYS A 119 -6.52 -16.13 -8.13
N ALA A 120 -6.44 -15.81 -6.87
CA ALA A 120 -7.53 -15.96 -5.93
C ALA A 120 -8.76 -15.13 -6.34
N PHE A 121 -8.51 -13.91 -6.84
CA PHE A 121 -9.54 -13.00 -7.33
C PHE A 121 -10.25 -13.56 -8.57
N ALA A 122 -9.50 -14.17 -9.50
CA ALA A 122 -10.06 -14.80 -10.69
C ALA A 122 -11.01 -15.98 -10.36
N ASP A 123 -10.73 -16.70 -9.27
CA ASP A 123 -11.54 -17.86 -8.85
C ASP A 123 -12.80 -17.46 -8.07
N LYS A 124 -12.78 -16.38 -7.31
CA LYS A 124 -13.86 -15.98 -6.38
C LYS A 124 -14.01 -14.44 -6.29
N GLU A 125 -14.22 -13.81 -7.41
CA GLU A 125 -14.22 -12.33 -7.55
C GLU A 125 -15.19 -11.64 -6.59
N GLU A 126 -16.46 -12.09 -6.52
CA GLU A 126 -17.49 -11.43 -5.71
C GLU A 126 -17.20 -11.52 -4.22
N LEU A 127 -16.75 -12.68 -3.74
CA LEU A 127 -16.42 -12.86 -2.33
C LEU A 127 -15.25 -11.97 -1.90
N LEU A 128 -14.25 -11.84 -2.76
CA LEU A 128 -13.09 -11.00 -2.49
C LEU A 128 -13.42 -9.51 -2.58
N LYS A 129 -14.34 -9.10 -3.47
CA LYS A 129 -14.84 -7.73 -3.51
C LYS A 129 -15.56 -7.37 -2.22
N GLN A 130 -16.50 -8.20 -1.75
CA GLN A 130 -17.21 -8.00 -0.50
C GLN A 130 -16.25 -7.91 0.69
N GLN A 131 -15.24 -8.79 0.73
CA GLN A 131 -14.22 -8.73 1.77
C GLN A 131 -13.38 -7.45 1.71
N ALA A 132 -13.03 -7.00 0.51
CA ALA A 132 -12.30 -5.76 0.32
C ALA A 132 -13.14 -4.53 0.77
N GLU A 133 -14.43 -4.50 0.50
CA GLU A 133 -15.36 -3.47 0.98
C GLU A 133 -15.45 -3.47 2.50
N THR A 134 -15.60 -4.64 3.11
CA THR A 134 -15.61 -4.78 4.58
C THR A 134 -14.32 -4.22 5.20
N LEU A 135 -13.15 -4.54 4.63
CA LEU A 135 -11.88 -4.01 5.10
C LEU A 135 -11.75 -2.49 4.90
N HIS A 136 -12.31 -1.96 3.82
CA HIS A 136 -12.36 -0.51 3.61
C HIS A 136 -13.19 0.20 4.68
N ASP A 137 -14.34 -0.35 5.02
CA ASP A 137 -15.22 0.23 6.04
C ASP A 137 -14.58 0.16 7.44
N GLN A 138 -13.90 -0.94 7.75
CA GLN A 138 -13.12 -1.07 8.98
C GLN A 138 -11.96 -0.05 9.03
N LYS A 139 -11.27 0.19 7.92
CA LYS A 139 -10.23 1.25 7.84
C LYS A 139 -10.81 2.65 8.03
N LYS A 140 -11.98 2.93 7.46
CA LYS A 140 -12.70 4.21 7.69
C LYS A 140 -13.12 4.38 9.14
N ALA A 141 -13.44 3.28 9.83
CA ALA A 141 -13.73 3.28 11.26
C ALA A 141 -12.48 3.43 12.16
N GLY A 142 -11.30 3.60 11.55
CA GLY A 142 -10.03 3.84 12.28
C GLY A 142 -9.18 2.61 12.55
N LEU A 143 -9.58 1.42 12.04
CA LEU A 143 -8.75 0.22 12.13
C LEU A 143 -7.57 0.31 11.16
N ILE A 144 -6.38 -0.08 11.61
CA ILE A 144 -5.16 -0.12 10.81
C ILE A 144 -4.74 -1.57 10.67
N PHE A 145 -4.53 -2.00 9.44
CA PHE A 145 -4.07 -3.36 9.12
C PHE A 145 -2.67 -3.29 8.51
N GLU A 146 -1.80 -4.19 8.94
CA GLU A 146 -0.52 -4.42 8.28
C GLU A 146 -0.73 -5.15 6.94
N ALA A 147 0.22 -5.00 6.02
CA ALA A 147 0.09 -5.57 4.68
C ALA A 147 -0.14 -7.09 4.67
N GLU A 148 0.53 -7.82 5.56
CA GLU A 148 0.36 -9.27 5.70
C GLU A 148 -1.02 -9.64 6.23
N GLU A 149 -1.60 -8.84 7.11
CA GLU A 149 -2.95 -9.01 7.61
C GLU A 149 -3.98 -8.81 6.50
N VAL A 150 -3.84 -7.75 5.70
CA VAL A 150 -4.69 -7.51 4.53
C VAL A 150 -4.66 -8.71 3.58
N ILE A 151 -3.47 -9.22 3.26
CA ILE A 151 -3.32 -10.40 2.40
C ILE A 151 -3.97 -11.63 3.02
N SER A 152 -3.75 -11.85 4.32
CA SER A 152 -4.33 -12.99 5.04
C SER A 152 -5.85 -12.94 5.07
N LEU A 153 -6.43 -11.77 5.35
CA LEU A 153 -7.88 -11.56 5.39
C LEU A 153 -8.52 -11.74 4.02
N LEU A 154 -7.92 -11.21 2.97
CA LEU A 154 -8.41 -11.41 1.60
C LEU A 154 -8.32 -12.89 1.18
N THR A 155 -7.26 -13.60 1.56
CA THR A 155 -7.08 -15.00 1.19
C THR A 155 -7.84 -15.99 2.08
N SER A 156 -8.22 -15.60 3.30
CA SER A 156 -8.99 -16.46 4.22
C SER A 156 -10.36 -16.84 3.66
N VAL A 157 -10.99 -15.92 2.91
CA VAL A 157 -12.29 -16.16 2.24
C VAL A 157 -12.22 -17.29 1.21
N LEU A 158 -11.02 -17.62 0.72
CA LEU A 158 -10.81 -18.68 -0.26
C LEU A 158 -10.72 -20.07 0.38
N LYS A 159 -10.33 -20.13 1.64
CA LYS A 159 -10.23 -21.36 2.39
C LYS A 159 -11.59 -21.65 3.01
N GLN A 160 -12.47 -22.36 2.29
CA GLN A 160 -13.66 -22.97 2.87
C GLN A 160 -13.24 -24.14 3.76
N SER A 161 -12.75 -23.85 4.94
CA SER A 161 -12.64 -24.75 6.07
C SER A 161 -13.01 -23.97 7.31
N PRO A 162 -13.71 -24.55 8.32
CA PRO A 162 -14.07 -23.84 9.51
C PRO A 162 -12.81 -23.26 10.14
N SER A 163 -12.82 -21.96 10.30
CA SER A 163 -11.70 -21.11 10.70
C SER A 163 -10.83 -21.72 11.79
N PRO A 164 -9.52 -21.81 11.61
CA PRO A 164 -8.66 -21.52 12.73
C PRO A 164 -8.91 -20.04 13.04
N ARG A 165 -9.22 -19.72 14.29
CA ARG A 165 -9.31 -18.34 14.77
C ARG A 165 -8.05 -17.64 14.32
N VAL A 166 -8.14 -16.85 13.24
CA VAL A 166 -7.06 -15.97 12.84
C VAL A 166 -6.96 -14.97 13.99
N ASN A 167 -5.85 -15.00 14.70
CA ASN A 167 -5.53 -13.96 15.67
C ASN A 167 -5.37 -12.66 14.89
N LEU A 168 -6.50 -11.99 14.68
CA LEU A 168 -6.55 -10.65 14.10
C LEU A 168 -5.88 -9.72 15.08
N SER A 169 -4.65 -9.32 14.77
CA SER A 169 -4.06 -8.18 15.43
C SER A 169 -4.59 -6.94 14.73
N SER A 170 -5.67 -6.38 15.22
CA SER A 170 -6.15 -5.09 14.75
C SER A 170 -5.53 -3.97 15.58
N ARG A 171 -5.00 -2.96 14.91
CA ARG A 171 -4.44 -1.77 15.54
C ARG A 171 -5.42 -0.62 15.40
N HIS A 172 -5.84 -0.05 16.50
CA HIS A 172 -6.69 1.12 16.53
C HIS A 172 -5.90 2.35 16.99
N GLN A 173 -5.96 3.43 16.24
CA GLN A 173 -5.35 4.70 16.60
C GLN A 173 -6.42 5.64 17.14
N PHE A 174 -6.35 5.94 18.43
CA PHE A 174 -7.28 6.87 19.09
C PHE A 174 -6.89 8.33 18.88
N ALA A 175 -5.55 8.59 18.94
CA ALA A 175 -4.98 9.92 18.77
C ALA A 175 -3.51 9.79 18.32
N PRO A 176 -2.87 10.86 17.82
CA PRO A 176 -1.43 10.87 17.61
C PRO A 176 -0.68 10.50 18.89
N GLY A 177 0.01 9.35 18.89
CA GLY A 177 0.71 8.84 20.09
C GLY A 177 -0.09 7.87 20.96
N ALA A 178 -1.39 7.59 20.66
CA ALA A 178 -2.21 6.64 21.39
C ALA A 178 -2.73 5.56 20.44
N THR A 179 -2.24 4.33 20.59
CA THR A 179 -2.66 3.19 19.76
C THR A 179 -2.97 1.96 20.62
N ALA A 180 -4.02 1.23 20.26
CA ALA A 180 -4.28 -0.10 20.81
C ALA A 180 -4.01 -1.17 19.76
N LEU A 181 -3.33 -2.24 20.18
CA LEU A 181 -3.14 -3.44 19.38
C LEU A 181 -3.98 -4.56 20.02
N TYR A 182 -4.97 -5.05 19.29
CA TYR A 182 -5.79 -6.19 19.69
C TYR A 182 -5.21 -7.45 19.09
N LYS A 183 -4.86 -8.42 19.90
CA LYS A 183 -4.27 -9.68 19.46
C LYS A 183 -4.98 -10.85 20.15
N GLY A 184 -6.00 -11.40 19.47
CA GLY A 184 -6.89 -12.37 20.09
C GLY A 184 -7.61 -11.77 21.30
N ASP A 185 -7.48 -12.41 22.47
CA ASP A 185 -8.07 -11.97 23.73
C ASP A 185 -7.21 -10.92 24.49
N LYS A 186 -6.12 -10.46 23.88
CA LYS A 186 -5.19 -9.50 24.48
C LYS A 186 -5.28 -8.15 23.79
N MET A 187 -5.25 -7.10 24.57
CA MET A 187 -5.12 -5.72 24.10
C MET A 187 -3.83 -5.13 24.65
N VAL A 188 -3.03 -4.53 23.78
CA VAL A 188 -1.82 -3.80 24.13
C VAL A 188 -2.03 -2.33 23.81
N LEU A 189 -1.99 -1.46 24.82
CA LEU A 189 -2.06 -0.03 24.66
C LEU A 189 -0.63 0.53 24.58
N ASN A 190 -0.33 1.24 23.49
CA ASN A 190 0.89 2.00 23.33
C ASN A 190 0.58 3.49 23.45
N LEU A 191 1.14 4.12 24.46
CA LEU A 191 0.96 5.53 24.76
C LEU A 191 2.31 6.24 24.71
N ASP A 192 2.45 7.18 23.80
CA ASP A 192 3.65 8.01 23.70
C ASP A 192 3.54 9.18 24.68
N ARG A 193 4.30 9.09 25.78
CA ARG A 193 4.28 10.09 26.86
C ARG A 193 4.66 11.51 26.39
N SER A 194 5.37 11.62 25.28
CA SER A 194 5.75 12.92 24.72
C SER A 194 4.60 13.63 23.99
N ARG A 195 3.55 12.88 23.63
CA ARG A 195 2.44 13.36 22.79
C ARG A 195 1.08 13.32 23.47
N ILE A 196 0.98 12.66 24.63
CA ILE A 196 -0.27 12.50 25.37
C ILE A 196 -0.18 13.32 26.68
N PRO A 197 -1.21 14.12 27.01
CA PRO A 197 -1.26 14.85 28.26
C PRO A 197 -1.14 13.89 29.46
N VAL A 198 -0.35 14.30 30.47
CA VAL A 198 -0.11 13.51 31.68
C VAL A 198 -1.42 13.13 32.37
N GLU A 199 -2.37 14.04 32.42
CA GLU A 199 -3.70 13.82 32.99
C GLU A 199 -4.48 12.65 32.35
N CYS A 200 -4.29 12.42 31.03
CA CYS A 200 -4.91 11.29 30.34
C CYS A 200 -4.24 9.97 30.75
N ILE A 201 -2.92 9.97 30.92
CA ILE A 201 -2.16 8.79 31.35
C ILE A 201 -2.57 8.41 32.76
N GLU A 202 -2.65 9.40 33.71
CA GLU A 202 -3.09 9.19 35.08
C GLU A 202 -4.51 8.60 35.18
N LYS A 203 -5.44 9.07 34.33
CA LYS A 203 -6.80 8.52 34.27
C LYS A 203 -6.80 7.05 33.80
N ILE A 204 -5.98 6.71 32.82
CA ILE A 204 -5.86 5.32 32.34
C ILE A 204 -5.24 4.44 33.43
N GLU A 205 -4.20 4.92 34.10
CA GLU A 205 -3.58 4.19 35.23
C GLU A 205 -4.57 4.00 36.39
N ALA A 206 -5.42 4.98 36.67
CA ALA A 206 -6.44 4.89 37.70
C ALA A 206 -7.47 3.79 37.35
N ILE A 207 -7.96 3.77 36.10
CA ILE A 207 -8.88 2.73 35.61
C ILE A 207 -8.25 1.34 35.70
N LEU A 208 -6.99 1.19 35.33
CA LEU A 208 -6.29 -0.08 35.42
C LEU A 208 -6.09 -0.56 36.86
N LYS A 209 -5.84 0.37 37.80
CA LYS A 209 -5.78 0.05 39.23
C LYS A 209 -7.10 -0.40 39.83
N GLU A 210 -8.24 0.04 39.25
CA GLU A 210 -9.56 -0.45 39.70
C GLU A 210 -9.76 -1.94 39.37
N LEU A 211 -9.10 -2.45 38.31
CA LEU A 211 -9.13 -3.87 37.96
C LEU A 211 -8.31 -4.78 38.88
N GLU A 212 -7.40 -4.20 39.68
CA GLU A 212 -6.62 -4.97 40.68
C GLU A 212 -7.39 -5.24 41.97
N LYS A 213 -8.56 -4.63 42.17
CA LYS A 213 -9.38 -4.91 43.35
C LYS A 213 -10.06 -6.27 43.22
N PRO A 214 -9.77 -7.26 44.06
CA PRO A 214 -10.46 -8.56 44.00
C PRO A 214 -11.92 -8.37 44.42
N GLY A 215 -12.81 -8.51 43.46
CA GLY A 215 -14.24 -8.53 43.75
C GLY A 215 -15.15 -7.86 42.69
N VAL A 216 -15.11 -8.35 41.49
CA VAL A 216 -16.26 -8.39 40.57
C VAL A 216 -16.22 -9.72 39.81
#